data_e174a85ce221d3a181a99ce0a70dfc42
#
_entry.id   e174a85ce221d3a181a99ce0a70dfc42
#
_cell.length_a   1.000
_cell.length_b   1.000
_cell.length_c   1.000
_cell.angle_alpha   90.00
_cell.angle_beta   90.00
_cell.angle_gamma   90.00
#
_symmetry.space_group_name_H-M   'P 1'
#
loop_
_entity.id
_entity.type
_entity.pdbx_description
1 polymer ?
#
loop_
_entity_poly.entity_id
_entity_poly.type
_entity_poly.pdbx_seq_one_letter_code
_entity_poly.pdbx_strand_id
1 'polypeptide(L)'
;ARRPDAATLGPEAPASGSPHDTPDTVPEPSASPATPKGGTVNPRKVPWTSAEPVGDGRTIRVVWTSGVEPCATLDRVEVDEGRDQVTVTLYEGPSRASPDAVCIEIAINKVTEVRLKRPLGDRRIVDGAR
;
A
#
# COMPACT_ATOMS: atom_id res chain seq x y z
N ALA A 1 -32.23 -34.30 -26.80
CA ALA A 1 -31.79 -33.79 -26.72
C ALA A 1 -31.24 -33.12 -26.22
N ARG A 2 -31.48 -33.12 -26.07
CA ARG A 2 -30.99 -32.44 -25.93
C ARG A 2 -30.44 -31.76 -25.29
N ARG A 3 -30.46 -31.77 -25.05
CA ARG A 3 -29.88 -31.11 -24.75
C ARG A 3 -29.49 -30.50 -24.06
N PRO A 4 -29.69 -30.68 -23.93
CA PRO A 4 -29.08 -30.03 -23.52
C PRO A 4 -28.58 -29.52 -22.79
N ASP A 5 -28.68 -29.66 -22.72
CA ASP A 5 -28.17 -29.00 -22.57
C ASP A 5 -27.68 -28.44 -21.81
N ALA A 6 -28.04 -28.87 -21.87
CA ALA A 6 -27.58 -28.37 -21.73
C ALA A 6 -27.08 -27.83 -21.06
N ALA A 7 -27.37 -28.16 -21.02
CA ALA A 7 -26.89 -27.56 -20.98
C ALA A 7 -26.43 -26.92 -20.32
N THR A 8 -26.61 -27.27 -20.17
CA THR A 8 -26.13 -26.56 -20.13
C THR A 8 -25.61 -25.88 -19.49
N LEU A 9 -25.73 -26.33 -19.17
CA LEU A 9 -25.22 -25.59 -19.08
C LEU A 9 -24.75 -24.90 -18.59
N GLY A 10 -24.94 -25.10 -18.31
CA GLY A 10 -24.50 -24.39 -18.40
C GLY A 10 -23.99 -23.73 -17.68
N PRO A 11 -24.00 -23.83 -17.51
CA PRO A 11 -23.35 -23.06 -17.24
C PRO A 11 -22.83 -22.54 -16.56
N GLU A 12 -22.72 -22.65 -16.31
CA GLU A 12 -22.24 -22.06 -16.29
C GLU A 12 -21.74 -21.42 -15.76
N ALA A 13 -21.96 -21.78 -15.58
CA ALA A 13 -21.41 -21.10 -15.66
C ALA A 13 -20.97 -20.55 -15.10
N PRO A 14 -20.97 -20.72 -14.91
CA PRO A 14 -20.33 -19.96 -14.79
C PRO A 14 -19.85 -19.42 -14.31
N ALA A 15 -19.94 -19.59 -14.04
CA ALA A 15 -19.42 -18.81 -14.21
C ALA A 15 -18.91 -18.22 -13.78
N SER A 16 -19.00 -18.52 -13.49
CA SER A 16 -18.53 -17.75 -13.70
C SER A 16 -17.90 -17.21 -13.35
N GLY A 17 -17.89 -17.28 -12.91
CA GLY A 17 -17.33 -16.67 -13.15
C GLY A 17 -16.71 -16.25 -12.61
N SER A 18 -16.70 -16.50 -12.44
CA SER A 18 -16.16 -15.93 -12.50
C SER A 18 -15.52 -15.57 -12.08
N PRO A 19 -15.58 -15.71 -11.96
CA PRO A 19 -14.88 -15.26 -11.91
C PRO A 19 -14.18 -14.86 -11.53
N HIS A 20 -14.07 -14.86 -11.38
CA HIS A 20 -13.42 -14.25 -11.47
C HIS A 20 -12.83 -13.80 -11.22
N ASP A 21 -12.81 -14.04 -11.09
CA ASP A 21 -12.25 -13.46 -11.13
C ASP A 21 -11.45 -13.02 -10.74
N THR A 22 -11.40 -13.14 -10.57
CA THR A 22 -10.71 -12.62 -10.49
C THR A 22 -9.93 -12.26 -10.13
N PRO A 23 -9.86 -12.25 -10.03
CA PRO A 23 -9.08 -11.86 -9.75
C PRO A 23 -8.23 -11.51 -9.49
N ASP A 24 -8.45 -11.44 -9.65
CA ASP A 24 -7.61 -11.09 -9.64
C ASP A 24 -6.84 -10.31 -9.14
N THR A 25 -6.73 -10.10 -9.45
CA THR A 25 -6.03 -9.22 -8.81
C THR A 25 -6.62 -8.78 -7.68
N VAL A 26 -6.29 -9.24 -6.77
CA VAL A 26 -6.78 -8.73 -5.60
C VAL A 26 -6.07 -7.52 -5.26
N PRO A 27 -6.65 -6.41 -5.44
CA PRO A 27 -5.98 -5.19 -5.03
C PRO A 27 -5.67 -5.32 -3.57
N GLU A 28 -5.10 -4.35 -2.99
CA GLU A 28 -4.82 -4.34 -1.58
C GLU A 28 -6.08 -3.95 -0.84
N PRO A 29 -7.09 -4.80 -0.78
CA PRO A 29 -8.39 -4.37 -0.29
C PRO A 29 -8.35 -4.00 1.17
N SER A 30 -7.38 -4.51 1.91
CA SER A 30 -7.31 -4.22 3.33
C SER A 30 -6.33 -3.09 3.66
N ALA A 31 -5.74 -2.46 2.68
CA ALA A 31 -4.81 -1.37 2.95
C ALA A 31 -5.57 -0.09 3.25
N SER A 32 -5.25 0.53 4.38
CA SER A 32 -5.90 1.75 4.82
C SER A 32 -5.08 2.96 4.39
N PRO A 33 -5.69 3.94 3.75
CA PRO A 33 -4.95 5.14 3.35
C PRO A 33 -4.40 5.87 4.56
N ALA A 34 -3.18 6.37 4.43
CA ALA A 34 -2.55 7.16 5.47
C ALA A 34 -1.81 8.31 4.81
N THR A 35 -1.89 9.48 5.41
CA THR A 35 -1.16 10.64 4.93
C THR A 35 -0.18 11.06 6.01
N PRO A 36 0.97 11.63 5.62
CA PRO A 36 1.92 12.12 6.60
C PRO A 36 1.28 13.22 7.44
N LYS A 37 1.37 13.07 8.75
CA LYS A 37 0.74 14.01 9.67
C LYS A 37 1.74 14.83 10.47
N GLY A 38 3.01 14.38 10.53
CA GLY A 38 3.98 15.03 11.40
C GLY A 38 3.61 14.85 12.85
N GLY A 39 4.30 15.59 13.71
CA GLY A 39 3.93 15.66 15.11
C GLY A 39 4.01 14.36 15.88
N THR A 40 4.93 13.48 15.51
CA THR A 40 5.14 12.23 16.24
C THR A 40 6.33 12.36 17.16
N VAL A 41 6.42 11.42 18.12
CA VAL A 41 7.51 11.39 19.09
C VAL A 41 8.54 10.39 18.61
N ASN A 42 9.78 10.85 18.44
CA ASN A 42 10.91 9.99 18.06
C ASN A 42 10.57 9.08 16.87
N PRO A 43 10.18 9.65 15.75
CA PRO A 43 9.81 8.83 14.59
C PRO A 43 10.97 7.96 14.15
N ARG A 44 10.66 6.75 13.73
CA ARG A 44 11.66 5.78 13.29
C ARG A 44 11.36 5.32 11.88
N LYS A 45 12.41 4.93 11.18
CA LYS A 45 12.25 4.35 9.85
C LYS A 45 11.53 3.02 9.97
N VAL A 46 10.56 2.82 9.10
CA VAL A 46 9.85 1.54 9.03
C VAL A 46 9.91 1.02 7.61
N PRO A 47 10.12 -0.30 7.45
CA PRO A 47 10.20 -0.87 6.11
C PRO A 47 8.82 -0.92 5.46
N TRP A 48 8.80 -0.87 4.12
CA TRP A 48 7.56 -1.07 3.39
C TRP A 48 7.59 -2.45 2.72
N THR A 49 6.40 -2.94 2.34
CA THR A 49 6.27 -4.25 1.72
C THR A 49 6.22 -4.17 0.21
N SER A 50 5.69 -3.08 -0.32
CA SER A 50 5.68 -2.89 -1.77
C SER A 50 5.66 -1.41 -2.10
N ALA A 51 6.21 -1.07 -3.25
CA ALA A 51 6.20 0.28 -3.77
C ALA A 51 6.20 0.18 -5.28
N GLU A 52 5.24 0.82 -5.92
CA GLU A 52 5.12 0.71 -7.37
C GLU A 52 4.62 2.01 -7.96
N PRO A 53 5.02 2.29 -9.21
CA PRO A 53 4.51 3.48 -9.88
C PRO A 53 3.06 3.27 -10.29
N VAL A 54 2.28 4.33 -10.21
CA VAL A 54 0.89 4.31 -10.64
C VAL A 54 0.64 5.54 -11.50
N GLY A 55 -0.42 5.49 -12.29
CA GLY A 55 -0.80 6.62 -13.12
C GLY A 55 0.26 6.93 -14.16
N ASP A 56 0.75 8.14 -14.18
CA ASP A 56 1.70 8.63 -15.17
C ASP A 56 3.15 8.30 -14.83
N GLY A 57 3.39 7.49 -13.82
CA GLY A 57 4.74 7.13 -13.41
C GLY A 57 5.40 8.14 -12.49
N ARG A 58 4.73 9.21 -12.15
CA ARG A 58 5.25 10.21 -11.21
C ARG A 58 4.79 9.98 -9.79
N THR A 59 3.86 9.07 -9.59
CA THR A 59 3.32 8.76 -8.28
C THR A 59 3.74 7.36 -7.91
N ILE A 60 4.27 7.20 -6.69
CA ILE A 60 4.64 5.89 -6.18
C ILE A 60 3.64 5.55 -5.09
N ARG A 61 3.03 4.37 -5.22
CA ARG A 61 2.12 3.85 -4.21
C ARG A 61 2.89 2.92 -3.31
N VAL A 62 2.91 3.23 -2.01
CA VAL A 62 3.71 2.52 -1.03
C VAL A 62 2.78 1.83 -0.03
N VAL A 63 2.98 0.54 0.18
CA VAL A 63 2.19 -0.26 1.12
C VAL A 63 3.11 -0.81 2.20
N TRP A 64 2.68 -0.72 3.45
CA TRP A 64 3.46 -1.28 4.55
C TRP A 64 2.52 -1.77 5.65
N THR A 65 3.08 -2.59 6.54
CA THR A 65 2.34 -3.11 7.66
C THR A 65 2.75 -2.36 8.91
N SER A 66 1.77 -1.93 9.67
CA SER A 66 2.00 -1.07 10.83
C SER A 66 1.00 -1.41 11.93
N GLY A 67 0.81 -0.50 12.84
CA GLY A 67 -0.18 -0.61 13.92
C GLY A 67 -1.22 0.47 13.80
N VAL A 68 -2.08 0.55 14.81
CA VAL A 68 -3.17 1.52 14.80
C VAL A 68 -2.72 2.89 15.26
N GLU A 69 -3.41 3.92 14.76
CA GLU A 69 -3.22 5.27 15.28
C GLU A 69 -3.98 5.41 16.57
N PRO A 70 -3.51 6.28 17.47
CA PRO A 70 -2.39 7.20 17.33
C PRO A 70 -1.05 6.63 17.75
N CYS A 71 -0.97 5.34 18.09
CA CYS A 71 0.28 4.75 18.55
C CYS A 71 1.28 4.59 17.41
N ALA A 72 0.81 4.35 16.20
CA ALA A 72 1.67 4.24 15.02
C ALA A 72 1.15 5.19 13.96
N THR A 73 1.72 6.38 13.93
CA THR A 73 1.28 7.45 13.03
C THR A 73 2.37 7.73 12.02
N LEU A 74 2.00 7.85 10.76
CA LEU A 74 2.95 8.20 9.71
C LEU A 74 3.37 9.66 9.91
N ASP A 75 4.66 9.85 10.20
CA ASP A 75 5.19 11.18 10.42
C ASP A 75 5.46 11.87 9.09
N ARG A 76 6.29 11.24 8.27
CA ARG A 76 6.66 11.77 6.98
C ARG A 76 7.19 10.67 6.09
N VAL A 77 7.25 10.97 4.82
CA VAL A 77 7.88 10.10 3.83
C VAL A 77 8.99 10.91 3.18
N GLU A 78 10.19 10.39 3.20
CA GLU A 78 11.32 11.04 2.54
C GLU A 78 11.58 10.34 1.22
N VAL A 79 11.76 11.13 0.17
CA VAL A 79 12.00 10.61 -1.17
C VAL A 79 13.30 11.22 -1.67
N ASP A 80 14.26 10.36 -1.99
CA ASP A 80 15.54 10.80 -2.52
C ASP A 80 15.64 10.28 -3.95
N GLU A 81 15.52 11.19 -4.92
CA GLU A 81 15.54 10.83 -6.33
C GLU A 81 16.95 10.90 -6.87
N GLY A 82 17.55 9.73 -7.07
CA GLY A 82 18.86 9.64 -7.68
C GLY A 82 18.78 9.36 -9.16
N ARG A 83 19.92 9.17 -9.78
CA ARG A 83 20.00 8.90 -11.21
C ARG A 83 19.44 7.51 -11.53
N ASP A 84 19.82 6.53 -10.73
CA ASP A 84 19.52 5.14 -11.02
C ASP A 84 18.50 4.53 -10.06
N GLN A 85 18.14 5.26 -9.02
CA GLN A 85 17.20 4.74 -8.05
C GLN A 85 16.51 5.88 -7.33
N VAL A 86 15.34 5.54 -6.78
CA VAL A 86 14.56 6.43 -5.94
C VAL A 86 14.45 5.74 -4.59
N THR A 87 14.93 6.39 -3.54
CA THR A 87 14.87 5.83 -2.19
C THR A 87 13.68 6.44 -1.47
N VAL A 88 12.78 5.57 -1.00
CA VAL A 88 11.57 5.99 -0.29
C VAL A 88 11.67 5.50 1.14
N THR A 89 11.59 6.41 2.09
CA THR A 89 11.73 6.08 3.51
C THR A 89 10.52 6.56 4.27
N LEU A 90 9.86 5.63 4.96
CA LEU A 90 8.72 5.94 5.81
C LEU A 90 9.19 6.15 7.24
N TYR A 91 8.64 7.14 7.91
CA TYR A 91 8.90 7.38 9.32
C TYR A 91 7.60 7.33 10.09
N GLU A 92 7.58 6.55 11.17
CA GLU A 92 6.40 6.44 12.03
C GLU A 92 6.77 6.60 13.49
N GLY A 93 5.82 7.08 14.26
CA GLY A 93 5.95 7.19 15.71
C GLY A 93 4.59 7.45 16.34
N PRO A 94 4.53 7.40 17.67
CA PRO A 94 3.28 7.75 18.36
C PRO A 94 2.99 9.24 18.22
N SER A 95 1.72 9.57 18.13
CA SER A 95 1.31 10.97 17.99
C SER A 95 1.61 11.73 19.28
N ARG A 96 2.24 12.90 19.13
CA ARG A 96 2.52 13.76 20.27
C ARG A 96 1.24 14.28 20.91
N ALA A 97 0.16 14.35 20.14
CA ALA A 97 -1.12 14.82 20.64
C ALA A 97 -1.81 13.82 21.57
N SER A 98 -1.37 12.57 21.55
CA SER A 98 -1.97 11.51 22.37
C SER A 98 -0.89 10.65 23.01
N PRO A 99 -0.05 11.25 23.88
CA PRO A 99 1.14 10.56 24.37
C PRO A 99 0.82 9.38 25.29
N ASP A 100 -0.36 9.34 25.87
CA ASP A 100 -0.73 8.27 26.79
C ASP A 100 -1.71 7.27 26.17
N ALA A 101 -1.88 7.30 24.86
CA ALA A 101 -2.81 6.40 24.22
C ALA A 101 -2.36 4.95 24.37
N VAL A 102 -3.34 4.08 24.60
CA VAL A 102 -3.12 2.64 24.65
C VAL A 102 -3.87 2.04 23.47
N CYS A 103 -3.17 1.31 22.63
CA CYS A 103 -3.73 0.81 21.40
C CYS A 103 -3.73 -0.70 21.40
N ILE A 104 -4.72 -1.28 20.71
CA ILE A 104 -4.70 -2.72 20.49
C ILE A 104 -3.53 -3.03 19.56
N GLU A 105 -2.94 -4.21 19.73
CA GLU A 105 -1.78 -4.60 18.96
C GLU A 105 -2.20 -5.50 17.82
N ILE A 106 -2.63 -4.89 16.74
CA ILE A 106 -2.98 -5.62 15.53
C ILE A 106 -2.16 -5.03 14.37
N ALA A 107 -1.89 -5.88 13.39
CA ALA A 107 -1.20 -5.45 12.19
C ALA A 107 -2.21 -4.87 11.22
N ILE A 108 -1.90 -3.70 10.70
CA ILE A 108 -2.75 -3.02 9.73
C ILE A 108 -1.91 -2.69 8.51
N ASN A 109 -2.42 -3.09 7.35
CA ASN A 109 -1.79 -2.66 6.10
C ASN A 109 -2.20 -1.24 5.80
N LYS A 110 -1.23 -0.42 5.50
CA LYS A 110 -1.43 0.99 5.20
C LYS A 110 -0.88 1.31 3.82
N VAL A 111 -1.42 2.32 3.20
CA VAL A 111 -0.98 2.76 1.89
C VAL A 111 -0.88 4.27 1.86
N THR A 112 0.17 4.77 1.21
CA THR A 112 0.32 6.19 0.95
C THR A 112 0.87 6.36 -0.44
N GLU A 113 0.73 7.57 -0.98
CA GLU A 113 1.27 7.87 -2.31
C GLU A 113 2.21 9.05 -2.18
N VAL A 114 3.33 8.96 -2.90
CA VAL A 114 4.29 10.05 -2.94
C VAL A 114 4.49 10.48 -4.37
N ARG A 115 4.73 11.77 -4.56
CA ARG A 115 4.88 12.33 -5.89
C ARG A 115 6.35 12.56 -6.18
N LEU A 116 6.78 12.11 -7.36
CA LEU A 116 8.15 12.32 -7.79
C LEU A 116 8.27 13.62 -8.58
N LYS A 117 9.46 14.18 -8.60
CA LYS A 117 9.73 15.37 -9.38
C LYS A 117 9.74 15.09 -10.86
N ARG A 118 10.09 13.86 -11.24
CA ARG A 118 10.03 13.42 -12.63
C ARG A 118 9.59 11.96 -12.67
N PRO A 119 9.11 11.48 -13.82
CA PRO A 119 8.64 10.08 -13.89
C PRO A 119 9.73 9.10 -13.46
N LEU A 120 9.30 8.00 -12.88
CA LEU A 120 10.22 6.99 -12.37
C LEU A 120 11.16 6.47 -13.47
N GLY A 121 10.61 6.20 -14.66
CA GLY A 121 11.42 5.66 -15.74
C GLY A 121 11.98 4.30 -15.37
N ASP A 122 13.26 4.10 -15.67
CA ASP A 122 13.93 2.83 -15.41
C ASP A 122 14.57 2.75 -14.04
N ARG A 123 14.35 3.75 -13.20
CA ARG A 123 14.98 3.77 -11.88
C ARG A 123 14.34 2.73 -10.97
N ARG A 124 15.14 2.16 -10.09
CA ARG A 124 14.65 1.22 -9.09
C ARG A 124 14.11 1.99 -7.90
N ILE A 125 13.14 1.39 -7.21
CA ILE A 125 12.62 1.95 -5.97
C ILE A 125 13.25 1.17 -4.83
N VAL A 126 13.86 1.89 -3.90
CA VAL A 126 14.65 1.29 -2.81
C VAL A 126 14.04 1.72 -1.48
N ASP A 127 13.97 0.78 -0.54
CA ASP A 127 13.45 1.03 0.79
C ASP A 127 14.56 1.62 1.66
N GLY A 128 14.37 2.86 2.10
CA GLY A 128 15.37 3.55 2.90
C GLY A 128 15.53 3.00 4.31
N ALA A 129 14.66 2.08 4.74
CA ALA A 129 14.75 1.47 6.06
C ALA A 129 15.51 0.15 6.05
N ARG A 130 15.98 -0.29 4.90
CA ARG A 130 16.68 -1.59 4.80
C ARG A 130 18.14 -1.47 4.46
#